data_ac134756a9ed0968748a81bd183ead7e
#
_entry.id   ac134756a9ed0968748a81bd183ead7e
#
_cell.length_a   1.000
_cell.length_b   1.000
_cell.length_c   1.000
_cell.angle_alpha   90.00
_cell.angle_beta   90.00
_cell.angle_gamma   90.00
#
_symmetry.space_group_name_H-M   'P 1'
#
loop_
_entity.id
_entity.type
_entity.pdbx_description
1 polymer ?
#
loop_
_entity_poly.entity_id
_entity_poly.type
_entity_poly.pdbx_seq_one_letter_code
_entity_poly.pdbx_strand_id
1 'polypeptide(L)'
;STLLASSAASDVYKRQVYSKLMSAWGFTGYLCPLVGESTLNVDCPAVFLPVTIAHELAHQRGVAPEQEANFVGVMAATASGRAAYRYSGWLFGYLHLSNALYTADPARAAESYRLLCAEAQTDLAANNAYWKQWEGPVRETGEKVYTTFLQGYGQTLGMRSYGACVDLLVEEFLPNTTAGD
;
A
#
# COMPACT_ATOMS: atom_id res chain seq x y z
N SER A 1 -28.91 16.86 21.53
CA SER A 1 -28.70 15.77 20.56
C SER A 1 -28.36 16.26 19.15
N THR A 2 -28.82 17.47 18.75
CA THR A 2 -28.56 18.07 17.40
C THR A 2 -27.12 18.51 17.21
N LEU A 3 -26.42 18.97 18.23
CA LEU A 3 -25.01 19.39 18.12
C LEU A 3 -24.06 18.21 17.89
N LEU A 4 -24.31 17.05 18.47
CA LEU A 4 -23.51 15.84 18.26
C LEU A 4 -23.73 15.26 16.84
N ALA A 5 -24.94 15.33 16.32
CA ALA A 5 -25.25 14.90 14.96
C ALA A 5 -24.61 15.79 13.90
N SER A 6 -24.56 17.12 14.11
CA SER A 6 -23.92 18.06 13.19
C SER A 6 -22.38 17.93 13.21
N SER A 7 -21.78 17.66 14.36
CA SER A 7 -20.36 17.39 14.49
C SER A 7 -19.97 16.09 13.76
N ALA A 8 -20.71 15.00 14.00
CA ALA A 8 -20.46 13.73 13.31
C ALA A 8 -20.62 13.84 11.79
N ALA A 9 -21.64 14.55 11.29
CA ALA A 9 -21.83 14.78 9.85
C ALA A 9 -20.70 15.63 9.25
N SER A 10 -20.22 16.66 9.98
CA SER A 10 -19.08 17.47 9.56
C SER A 10 -17.79 16.65 9.48
N ASP A 11 -17.55 15.76 10.46
CA ASP A 11 -16.37 14.90 10.49
C ASP A 11 -16.38 13.85 9.38
N VAL A 12 -17.53 13.24 9.09
CA VAL A 12 -17.70 12.32 7.94
C VAL A 12 -17.44 13.04 6.63
N TYR A 13 -17.98 14.24 6.45
CA TYR A 13 -17.78 15.04 5.23
C TYR A 13 -16.31 15.42 5.05
N LYS A 14 -15.63 15.87 6.10
CA LYS A 14 -14.20 16.20 6.07
C LYS A 14 -13.35 14.97 5.71
N ARG A 15 -13.63 13.81 6.30
CA ARG A 15 -12.94 12.55 5.98
C ARG A 15 -13.11 12.18 4.52
N GLN A 16 -14.32 12.28 3.97
CA GLN A 16 -14.58 11.95 2.56
C GLN A 16 -13.86 12.87 1.58
N VAL A 17 -13.89 14.18 1.81
CA VAL A 17 -13.20 15.16 0.94
C VAL A 17 -11.69 14.95 1.00
N TYR A 18 -11.13 14.73 2.19
CA TYR A 18 -9.70 14.54 2.37
C TYR A 18 -9.22 13.21 1.74
N SER A 19 -9.99 12.13 1.90
CA SER A 19 -9.69 10.84 1.27
C SER A 19 -9.69 10.93 -0.27
N LYS A 20 -10.63 11.65 -0.87
CA LYS A 20 -10.64 11.86 -2.33
C LYS A 20 -9.45 12.66 -2.81
N LEU A 21 -8.99 13.65 -2.04
CA LEU A 21 -7.77 14.38 -2.37
C LEU A 21 -6.55 13.47 -2.30
N MET A 22 -6.47 12.61 -1.27
CA MET A 22 -5.42 11.59 -1.16
C MET A 22 -5.46 10.62 -2.35
N SER A 23 -6.65 10.17 -2.77
CA SER A 23 -6.84 9.31 -3.94
C SER A 23 -6.34 9.97 -5.22
N ALA A 24 -6.67 11.24 -5.43
CA ALA A 24 -6.22 12.02 -6.59
C ALA A 24 -4.69 12.17 -6.65
N TRP A 25 -4.02 12.13 -5.50
CA TRP A 25 -2.55 12.19 -5.38
C TRP A 25 -1.89 10.80 -5.32
N GLY A 26 -2.68 9.74 -5.31
CA GLY A 26 -2.20 8.35 -5.28
C GLY A 26 -1.82 7.82 -3.90
N PHE A 27 -2.27 8.46 -2.80
CA PHE A 27 -1.92 8.06 -1.44
C PHE A 27 -2.98 7.15 -0.82
N THR A 28 -2.55 6.05 -0.22
CA THR A 28 -3.38 5.15 0.60
C THR A 28 -3.34 5.52 2.08
N GLY A 29 -2.25 6.12 2.54
CA GLY A 29 -2.03 6.64 3.88
C GLY A 29 -1.00 7.77 3.83
N TYR A 30 -0.84 8.45 4.95
CA TYR A 30 0.15 9.51 5.12
C TYR A 30 0.45 9.71 6.60
N LEU A 31 1.73 9.64 6.95
CA LEU A 31 2.21 10.04 8.28
C LEU A 31 2.61 11.51 8.27
N CYS A 32 1.99 12.32 9.13
CA CYS A 32 2.46 13.70 9.35
C CYS A 32 3.65 13.69 10.33
N PRO A 33 4.88 13.96 9.87
CA PRO A 33 6.07 13.82 10.72
C PRO A 33 6.14 14.89 11.84
N LEU A 34 5.39 15.98 11.72
CA LEU A 34 5.38 17.04 12.71
C LEU A 34 4.56 16.71 13.96
N VAL A 35 3.53 15.90 13.80
CA VAL A 35 2.62 15.52 14.90
C VAL A 35 2.62 14.02 15.18
N GLY A 36 3.28 13.22 14.34
CA GLY A 36 3.31 11.77 14.48
C GLY A 36 1.98 11.06 14.25
N GLU A 37 1.02 11.74 13.62
CA GLU A 37 -0.30 11.20 13.33
C GLU A 37 -0.37 10.63 11.91
N SER A 38 -0.91 9.43 11.79
CA SER A 38 -1.18 8.80 10.50
C SER A 38 -2.62 9.03 10.07
N THR A 39 -2.80 9.43 8.82
CA THR A 39 -4.10 9.58 8.18
C THR A 39 -4.27 8.50 7.14
N LEU A 40 -5.42 7.83 7.13
CA LEU A 40 -5.75 6.78 6.16
C LEU A 40 -6.72 7.30 5.11
N ASN A 41 -6.49 6.90 3.88
CA ASN A 41 -7.44 7.09 2.79
C ASN A 41 -8.53 6.01 2.89
N VAL A 42 -9.72 6.39 3.36
CA VAL A 42 -10.84 5.45 3.50
C VAL A 42 -11.71 5.33 2.26
N ASP A 43 -11.38 6.07 1.19
CA ASP A 43 -12.05 5.98 -0.11
C ASP A 43 -11.45 4.86 -0.98
N CYS A 44 -10.23 4.40 -0.68
CA CYS A 44 -9.57 3.31 -1.40
C CYS A 44 -10.19 1.93 -1.04
N PRO A 45 -9.93 0.88 -1.86
CA PRO A 45 -10.50 -0.45 -1.61
C PRO A 45 -10.21 -0.97 -0.21
N ALA A 46 -11.27 -1.27 0.53
CA ALA A 46 -11.21 -1.62 1.95
C ALA A 46 -10.35 -2.86 2.24
N VAL A 47 -10.16 -3.72 1.25
CA VAL A 47 -9.33 -4.94 1.36
C VAL A 47 -7.88 -4.63 1.71
N PHE A 48 -7.36 -3.46 1.31
CA PHE A 48 -5.99 -3.06 1.59
C PHE A 48 -5.84 -2.18 2.84
N LEU A 49 -6.94 -1.72 3.46
CA LEU A 49 -6.86 -0.91 4.68
C LEU A 49 -6.09 -1.59 5.82
N PRO A 50 -6.25 -2.90 6.11
CA PRO A 50 -5.50 -3.54 7.18
C PRO A 50 -3.99 -3.51 6.98
N VAL A 51 -3.49 -3.78 5.76
CA VAL A 51 -2.05 -3.72 5.48
C VAL A 51 -1.56 -2.27 5.45
N THR A 52 -2.36 -1.33 4.96
CA THR A 52 -2.04 0.11 5.01
C THR A 52 -1.89 0.59 6.46
N ILE A 53 -2.78 0.15 7.37
CA ILE A 53 -2.64 0.45 8.81
C ILE A 53 -1.31 -0.09 9.34
N ALA A 54 -0.94 -1.31 9.00
CA ALA A 54 0.32 -1.90 9.44
C ALA A 54 1.54 -1.16 8.88
N HIS A 55 1.48 -0.70 7.64
CA HIS A 55 2.48 0.15 6.98
C HIS A 55 2.65 1.50 7.71
N GLU A 56 1.56 2.22 7.96
CA GLU A 56 1.62 3.50 8.68
C GLU A 56 2.13 3.34 10.12
N LEU A 57 1.78 2.23 10.78
CA LEU A 57 2.32 1.90 12.09
C LEU A 57 3.82 1.59 12.05
N ALA A 58 4.35 1.04 10.95
CA ALA A 58 5.79 0.87 10.78
C ALA A 58 6.50 2.23 10.72
N HIS A 59 5.96 3.19 9.97
CA HIS A 59 6.47 4.57 9.96
C HIS A 59 6.46 5.20 11.35
N GLN A 60 5.38 5.05 12.12
CA GLN A 60 5.30 5.54 13.50
C GLN A 60 6.35 4.91 14.44
N ARG A 61 6.85 3.73 14.11
CA ARG A 61 7.91 3.03 14.85
C ARG A 61 9.32 3.30 14.32
N GLY A 62 9.46 4.25 13.39
CA GLY A 62 10.75 4.72 12.90
C GLY A 62 11.24 4.03 11.62
N VAL A 63 10.43 3.19 10.99
CA VAL A 63 10.76 2.64 9.66
C VAL A 63 10.51 3.74 8.63
N ALA A 64 11.55 4.48 8.25
CA ALA A 64 11.41 5.62 7.35
C ALA A 64 11.30 5.25 5.86
N PRO A 65 12.08 4.26 5.33
CA PRO A 65 12.00 3.92 3.90
C PRO A 65 10.67 3.23 3.54
N GLU A 66 10.02 3.71 2.48
CA GLU A 66 8.72 3.20 2.00
C GLU A 66 8.73 1.69 1.70
N GLN A 67 9.83 1.20 1.07
CA GLN A 67 9.98 -0.22 0.75
C GLN A 67 10.06 -1.10 2.00
N GLU A 68 10.74 -0.62 3.04
CA GLU A 68 10.84 -1.33 4.31
C GLU A 68 9.50 -1.27 5.07
N ALA A 69 8.81 -0.13 5.04
CA ALA A 69 7.48 0.01 5.62
C ALA A 69 6.45 -0.89 4.92
N ASN A 70 6.50 -1.03 3.59
CA ASN A 70 5.70 -1.97 2.83
C ASN A 70 6.00 -3.42 3.24
N PHE A 71 7.27 -3.81 3.30
CA PHE A 71 7.68 -5.14 3.76
C PHE A 71 7.22 -5.43 5.19
N VAL A 72 7.51 -4.53 6.14
CA VAL A 72 7.07 -4.67 7.54
C VAL A 72 5.55 -4.72 7.65
N GLY A 73 4.84 -3.92 6.85
CA GLY A 73 3.38 -3.94 6.75
C GLY A 73 2.84 -5.31 6.32
N VAL A 74 3.43 -5.91 5.28
CA VAL A 74 3.09 -7.28 4.85
C VAL A 74 3.36 -8.28 5.95
N MET A 75 4.56 -8.26 6.55
CA MET A 75 4.95 -9.21 7.61
C MET A 75 4.04 -9.11 8.84
N ALA A 76 3.76 -7.89 9.30
CA ALA A 76 2.88 -7.67 10.45
C ALA A 76 1.43 -8.08 10.17
N ALA A 77 0.92 -7.78 8.97
CA ALA A 77 -0.44 -8.15 8.59
C ALA A 77 -0.59 -9.68 8.45
N THR A 78 0.35 -10.35 7.76
CA THR A 78 0.32 -11.81 7.55
C THR A 78 0.48 -12.60 8.84
N ALA A 79 1.26 -12.11 9.81
CA ALA A 79 1.43 -12.70 11.13
C ALA A 79 0.24 -12.44 12.07
N SER A 80 -0.73 -11.59 11.69
CA SER A 80 -1.86 -11.24 12.55
C SER A 80 -2.77 -12.44 12.84
N GLY A 81 -3.33 -12.51 14.06
CA GLY A 81 -4.39 -13.46 14.42
C GLY A 81 -5.71 -13.20 13.69
N ARG A 82 -5.90 -12.03 13.04
CA ARG A 82 -7.15 -11.65 12.36
C ARG A 82 -7.12 -12.01 10.88
N ALA A 83 -8.11 -12.75 10.41
CA ALA A 83 -8.19 -13.20 9.01
C ALA A 83 -8.14 -12.04 7.99
N ALA A 84 -8.83 -10.93 8.27
CA ALA A 84 -8.84 -9.76 7.39
C ALA A 84 -7.44 -9.15 7.21
N TYR A 85 -6.62 -9.10 8.27
CA TYR A 85 -5.24 -8.62 8.19
C TYR A 85 -4.37 -9.58 7.39
N ARG A 86 -4.46 -10.90 7.68
CA ARG A 86 -3.69 -11.90 6.93
C ARG A 86 -4.01 -11.87 5.44
N TYR A 87 -5.28 -11.82 5.10
CA TYR A 87 -5.72 -11.73 3.70
C TYR A 87 -5.18 -10.47 3.03
N SER A 88 -5.35 -9.31 3.67
CA SER A 88 -4.84 -8.03 3.19
C SER A 88 -3.33 -8.06 2.97
N GLY A 89 -2.57 -8.59 3.91
CA GLY A 89 -1.11 -8.70 3.83
C GLY A 89 -0.67 -9.60 2.67
N TRP A 90 -1.27 -10.79 2.53
CA TRP A 90 -0.96 -11.72 1.43
C TRP A 90 -1.32 -11.13 0.07
N LEU A 91 -2.48 -10.48 -0.04
CA LEU A 91 -2.91 -9.87 -1.30
C LEU A 91 -2.02 -8.69 -1.71
N PHE A 92 -1.57 -7.89 -0.74
CA PHE A 92 -0.64 -6.78 -0.99
C PHE A 92 0.77 -7.29 -1.36
N GLY A 93 1.28 -8.30 -0.68
CA GLY A 93 2.53 -8.98 -1.05
C GLY A 93 2.47 -9.55 -2.46
N TYR A 94 1.37 -10.23 -2.80
CA TYR A 94 1.12 -10.72 -4.16
C TYR A 94 1.13 -9.57 -5.19
N LEU A 95 0.48 -8.45 -4.90
CA LEU A 95 0.43 -7.29 -5.79
C LEU A 95 1.86 -6.77 -6.13
N HIS A 96 2.74 -6.67 -5.12
CA HIS A 96 4.13 -6.26 -5.33
C HIS A 96 4.90 -7.28 -6.17
N LEU A 97 4.84 -8.55 -5.81
CA LEU A 97 5.54 -9.63 -6.50
C LEU A 97 5.05 -9.82 -7.94
N SER A 98 3.72 -9.76 -8.16
CA SER A 98 3.13 -9.93 -9.49
C SER A 98 3.45 -8.76 -10.43
N ASN A 99 3.54 -7.53 -9.93
CA ASN A 99 3.97 -6.37 -10.72
C ASN A 99 5.44 -6.49 -11.17
N ALA A 100 6.32 -6.96 -10.29
CA ALA A 100 7.70 -7.25 -10.65
C ALA A 100 7.80 -8.39 -11.65
N LEU A 101 7.04 -9.47 -11.42
CA LEU A 101 6.98 -10.62 -12.35
C LEU A 101 6.42 -10.19 -13.71
N TYR A 102 5.39 -9.35 -13.76
CA TYR A 102 4.85 -8.84 -15.02
C TYR A 102 5.90 -8.08 -15.84
N THR A 103 6.76 -7.33 -15.16
CA THR A 103 7.85 -6.61 -15.85
C THR A 103 8.91 -7.56 -16.41
N ALA A 104 9.18 -8.68 -15.72
CA ALA A 104 10.18 -9.66 -16.13
C ALA A 104 9.62 -10.70 -17.11
N ASP A 105 8.41 -11.22 -16.86
CA ASP A 105 7.75 -12.27 -17.65
C ASP A 105 6.22 -12.12 -17.55
N PRO A 106 5.59 -11.39 -18.48
CA PRO A 106 4.15 -11.18 -18.49
C PRO A 106 3.32 -12.47 -18.58
N ALA A 107 3.85 -13.50 -19.24
CA ALA A 107 3.13 -14.77 -19.40
C ALA A 107 3.02 -15.51 -18.06
N ARG A 108 4.10 -15.57 -17.30
CA ARG A 108 4.11 -16.16 -15.95
C ARG A 108 3.28 -15.33 -14.96
N ALA A 109 3.30 -14.01 -15.07
CA ALA A 109 2.43 -13.16 -14.26
C ALA A 109 0.94 -13.48 -14.52
N ALA A 110 0.55 -13.63 -15.79
CA ALA A 110 -0.83 -14.01 -16.14
C ALA A 110 -1.19 -15.42 -15.66
N GLU A 111 -0.24 -16.36 -15.66
CA GLU A 111 -0.44 -17.70 -15.11
C GLU A 111 -0.64 -17.63 -13.59
N SER A 112 0.23 -16.91 -12.86
CA SER A 112 0.10 -16.75 -11.41
C SER A 112 -1.24 -16.12 -11.01
N TYR A 113 -1.74 -15.15 -11.79
CA TYR A 113 -3.04 -14.55 -11.55
C TYR A 113 -4.20 -15.56 -11.66
N ARG A 114 -4.13 -16.48 -12.63
CA ARG A 114 -5.17 -17.53 -12.80
C ARG A 114 -5.21 -18.54 -11.65
N LEU A 115 -4.13 -18.68 -10.89
CA LEU A 115 -4.06 -19.56 -9.72
C LEU A 115 -4.72 -18.96 -8.47
N LEU A 116 -5.00 -17.66 -8.46
CA LEU A 116 -5.72 -17.03 -7.36
C LEU A 116 -7.17 -17.50 -7.30
N CYS A 117 -7.74 -17.52 -6.08
CA CYS A 117 -9.18 -17.72 -5.90
C CYS A 117 -9.97 -16.55 -6.51
N ALA A 118 -11.25 -16.78 -6.80
CA ALA A 118 -12.11 -15.80 -7.47
C ALA A 118 -12.25 -14.49 -6.68
N GLU A 119 -12.27 -14.58 -5.35
CA GLU A 119 -12.35 -13.44 -4.46
C GLU A 119 -11.11 -12.54 -4.60
N ALA A 120 -9.91 -13.13 -4.59
CA ALA A 120 -8.66 -12.39 -4.74
C ALA A 120 -8.54 -11.73 -6.11
N GLN A 121 -8.97 -12.43 -7.18
CA GLN A 121 -9.02 -11.83 -8.52
C GLN A 121 -9.99 -10.65 -8.58
N THR A 122 -11.16 -10.76 -7.94
CA THR A 122 -12.18 -9.71 -7.87
C THR A 122 -11.63 -8.49 -7.12
N ASP A 123 -11.00 -8.69 -5.97
CA ASP A 123 -10.43 -7.61 -5.16
C ASP A 123 -9.30 -6.89 -5.88
N LEU A 124 -8.41 -7.61 -6.57
CA LEU A 124 -7.37 -7.02 -7.39
C LEU A 124 -7.93 -6.25 -8.59
N ALA A 125 -8.96 -6.78 -9.24
CA ALA A 125 -9.63 -6.09 -10.35
C ALA A 125 -10.31 -4.81 -9.87
N ALA A 126 -10.98 -4.85 -8.72
CA ALA A 126 -11.59 -3.67 -8.10
C ALA A 126 -10.54 -2.61 -7.71
N ASN A 127 -9.40 -3.04 -7.19
CA ASN A 127 -8.27 -2.15 -6.88
C ASN A 127 -7.73 -1.47 -8.16
N ASN A 128 -7.51 -2.24 -9.22
CA ASN A 128 -7.02 -1.70 -10.48
C ASN A 128 -8.03 -0.72 -11.10
N ALA A 129 -9.32 -1.04 -11.07
CA ALA A 129 -10.39 -0.17 -11.56
C ALA A 129 -10.47 1.13 -10.74
N TYR A 130 -10.31 1.03 -9.40
CA TYR A 130 -10.29 2.19 -8.53
C TYR A 130 -9.13 3.14 -8.84
N TRP A 131 -7.90 2.63 -8.94
CA TRP A 131 -6.74 3.48 -9.20
C TRP A 131 -6.71 4.04 -10.62
N LYS A 132 -7.26 3.31 -11.59
CA LYS A 132 -7.36 3.75 -12.99
C LYS A 132 -8.19 5.04 -13.15
N GLN A 133 -9.23 5.23 -12.34
CA GLN A 133 -10.04 6.47 -12.41
C GLN A 133 -9.28 7.72 -11.95
N TRP A 134 -8.20 7.54 -11.20
CA TRP A 134 -7.35 8.61 -10.67
C TRP A 134 -6.08 8.85 -11.50
N GLU A 135 -5.88 8.12 -12.59
CA GLU A 135 -4.77 8.37 -13.53
C GLU A 135 -4.93 9.73 -14.19
N GLY A 136 -3.82 10.49 -14.29
CA GLY A 136 -3.80 11.77 -14.96
C GLY A 136 -2.81 12.77 -14.37
N PRO A 137 -2.79 14.02 -14.89
CA PRO A 137 -1.77 15.02 -14.54
C PRO A 137 -1.71 15.38 -13.05
N VAL A 138 -2.83 15.29 -12.34
CA VAL A 138 -2.89 15.58 -10.90
C VAL A 138 -2.10 14.54 -10.12
N ARG A 139 -2.26 13.25 -10.46
CA ARG A 139 -1.52 12.16 -9.85
C ARG A 139 -0.02 12.26 -10.15
N GLU A 140 0.34 12.51 -11.41
CA GLU A 140 1.75 12.69 -11.81
C GLU A 140 2.42 13.84 -11.06
N THR A 141 1.69 14.92 -10.80
CA THR A 141 2.18 16.05 -10.02
C THR A 141 2.36 15.67 -8.56
N GLY A 142 1.40 14.96 -7.97
CA GLY A 142 1.48 14.45 -6.59
C GLY A 142 2.68 13.51 -6.40
N GLU A 143 2.88 12.57 -7.31
CA GLU A 143 4.01 11.64 -7.30
C GLU A 143 5.37 12.37 -7.40
N LYS A 144 5.48 13.41 -8.23
CA LYS A 144 6.70 14.24 -8.35
C LYS A 144 6.99 15.01 -7.06
N VAL A 145 5.98 15.65 -6.49
CA VAL A 145 6.12 16.40 -5.23
C VAL A 145 6.55 15.47 -4.10
N TYR A 146 5.91 14.29 -3.99
CA TYR A 146 6.24 13.31 -2.96
C TYR A 146 7.63 12.72 -3.15
N THR A 147 8.02 12.37 -4.37
CA THR A 147 9.38 11.91 -4.68
C THR A 147 10.44 12.94 -4.30
N THR A 148 10.20 14.22 -4.61
CA THR A 148 11.12 15.30 -4.24
C THR A 148 11.22 15.46 -2.72
N PHE A 149 10.10 15.33 -2.02
CA PHE A 149 10.07 15.35 -0.56
C PHE A 149 10.89 14.20 0.03
N LEU A 150 10.68 12.96 -0.42
CA LEU A 150 11.43 11.77 0.03
C LEU A 150 12.94 11.92 -0.23
N GLN A 151 13.33 12.42 -1.40
CA GLN A 151 14.74 12.67 -1.72
C GLN A 151 15.36 13.74 -0.82
N GLY A 152 14.61 14.78 -0.44
CA GLY A 152 15.05 15.79 0.52
C GLY A 152 15.32 15.24 1.92
N TYR A 153 14.70 14.12 2.29
CA TYR A 153 14.93 13.39 3.54
C TYR A 153 15.94 12.22 3.41
N GLY A 154 16.73 12.20 2.33
CA GLY A 154 17.81 11.21 2.14
C GLY A 154 17.35 9.85 1.57
N GLN A 155 16.09 9.71 1.16
CA GLN A 155 15.60 8.53 0.47
C GLN A 155 15.94 8.62 -1.02
N THR A 156 17.13 8.15 -1.40
CA THR A 156 17.67 8.26 -2.76
C THR A 156 16.88 7.49 -3.81
N LEU A 157 16.12 6.47 -3.41
CA LEU A 157 15.37 5.60 -4.33
C LEU A 157 13.99 6.15 -4.71
N GLY A 158 13.40 7.07 -3.91
CA GLY A 158 12.06 7.62 -4.16
C GLY A 158 11.02 6.53 -4.46
N MET A 159 10.15 6.77 -5.44
CA MET A 159 9.14 5.80 -5.92
C MET A 159 9.73 4.58 -6.67
N ARG A 160 11.01 4.55 -7.01
CA ARG A 160 11.68 3.36 -7.59
C ARG A 160 11.94 2.24 -6.59
N SER A 161 11.48 2.42 -5.36
CA SER A 161 11.63 1.48 -4.25
C SER A 161 10.79 0.19 -4.36
N TYR A 162 9.95 0.04 -5.39
CA TYR A 162 9.18 -1.19 -5.59
C TYR A 162 10.06 -2.44 -5.67
N GLY A 163 11.25 -2.34 -6.29
CA GLY A 163 12.22 -3.44 -6.37
C GLY A 163 12.71 -3.88 -5.00
N ALA A 164 13.06 -2.94 -4.12
CA ALA A 164 13.61 -3.26 -2.82
C ALA A 164 12.61 -3.97 -1.88
N CYS A 165 11.31 -3.61 -1.92
CA CYS A 165 10.28 -4.37 -1.20
C CYS A 165 10.16 -5.80 -1.74
N VAL A 166 10.22 -5.98 -3.07
CA VAL A 166 10.18 -7.30 -3.72
C VAL A 166 11.38 -8.13 -3.31
N ASP A 167 12.58 -7.55 -3.29
CA ASP A 167 13.81 -8.25 -2.88
C ASP A 167 13.70 -8.77 -1.44
N LEU A 168 13.19 -7.95 -0.51
CA LEU A 168 12.96 -8.35 0.88
C LEU A 168 11.91 -9.46 1.00
N LEU A 169 10.80 -9.39 0.22
CA LEU A 169 9.78 -10.44 0.21
C LEU A 169 10.31 -11.75 -0.38
N VAL A 170 11.13 -11.67 -1.43
CA VAL A 170 11.76 -12.86 -2.04
C VAL A 170 12.74 -13.50 -1.06
N GLU A 171 13.57 -12.72 -0.38
CA GLU A 171 14.53 -13.23 0.61
C GLU A 171 13.82 -13.94 1.77
N GLU A 172 12.71 -13.37 2.26
CA GLU A 172 11.96 -13.95 3.38
C GLU A 172 11.21 -15.23 3.00
N PHE A 173 10.53 -15.24 1.84
CA PHE A 173 9.65 -16.36 1.46
C PHE A 173 10.30 -17.42 0.56
N LEU A 174 11.45 -17.11 -0.06
CA LEU A 174 12.24 -18.07 -0.83
C LEU A 174 13.61 -18.24 -0.14
N PRO A 175 13.69 -18.96 0.99
CA PRO A 175 14.94 -19.19 1.67
C PRO A 175 15.93 -19.82 0.69
N ASN A 176 17.15 -19.29 0.66
CA ASN A 176 18.24 -19.74 -0.19
C ASN A 176 18.36 -21.27 -0.20
N THR A 177 17.99 -21.90 -1.30
CA THR A 177 18.31 -23.30 -1.61
C THR A 177 19.80 -23.49 -1.98
N THR A 178 20.65 -22.50 -1.72
CA THR A 178 22.09 -22.50 -2.05
C THR A 178 23.02 -22.69 -0.84
N ALA A 179 22.52 -23.28 0.26
CA ALA A 179 23.38 -23.71 1.35
C ALA A 179 23.35 -25.24 1.44
N GLY A 180 23.97 -25.91 0.47
CA GLY A 180 24.08 -27.36 0.50
C GLY A 180 24.64 -27.96 -0.78
N ASP A 181 25.92 -27.67 -1.06
CA ASP A 181 26.86 -28.59 -1.72
C ASP A 181 28.30 -28.23 -1.32
#